data_7c0d5250eecf3b4c4ab0f7485a7b0c21
#
_entry.id   7c0d5250eecf3b4c4ab0f7485a7b0c21
#
_cell.length_a   1.000
_cell.length_b   1.000
_cell.length_c   1.000
_cell.angle_alpha   90.00
_cell.angle_beta   90.00
_cell.angle_gamma   90.00
#
_symmetry.space_group_name_H-M   'P 1'
#
loop_
_entity.id
_entity.type
_entity.pdbx_description
1 polymer ?
#
loop_
_entity_poly.entity_id
_entity_poly.type
_entity_poly.pdbx_seq_one_letter_code
_entity_poly.pdbx_strand_id
1 'polypeptide(L)'
;MSLNDKIANELNHFLKIITYKDEAEADESLTKLDKEKSISLMRVNASGEVSAQALYRGQAFFSKTPEVKEHLIKAGDEEFAHLEWCTKRLEELGGKKSLLDPLYYAGSFTLGSVAALIGDGTSLGFVEETEKQVVEHLKKHLEEMSPDDKKSREILEKMLEEEEIHGQEAKDHGSKDLPAPVKGMMTVTSKIM
;
A
#
# COMPACT_ATOMS: atom_id res chain seq x y z
N MET A 1 -21.26 -17.21 -3.28
CA MET A 1 -21.32 -15.80 -3.71
C MET A 1 -21.27 -15.74 -5.23
N SER A 2 -22.22 -15.09 -5.88
CA SER A 2 -22.27 -14.97 -7.34
C SER A 2 -21.12 -14.08 -7.86
N LEU A 3 -20.84 -14.14 -9.17
CA LEU A 3 -19.85 -13.24 -9.78
C LEU A 3 -20.25 -11.77 -9.61
N ASN A 4 -21.54 -11.47 -9.75
CA ASN A 4 -22.05 -10.10 -9.55
C ASN A 4 -21.82 -9.61 -8.13
N ASP A 5 -22.01 -10.45 -7.11
CA ASP A 5 -21.74 -10.09 -5.72
C ASP A 5 -20.25 -9.82 -5.49
N LYS A 6 -19.37 -10.61 -6.12
CA LYS A 6 -17.92 -10.37 -6.04
C LYS A 6 -17.55 -9.02 -6.64
N ILE A 7 -18.05 -8.72 -7.84
CA ILE A 7 -17.79 -7.43 -8.52
C ILE A 7 -18.34 -6.26 -7.70
N ALA A 8 -19.55 -6.39 -7.15
CA ALA A 8 -20.13 -5.35 -6.30
C ALA A 8 -19.29 -5.10 -5.03
N ASN A 9 -18.77 -6.16 -4.41
CA ASN A 9 -17.90 -6.02 -3.25
C ASN A 9 -16.58 -5.32 -3.59
N GLU A 10 -15.96 -5.65 -4.72
CA GLU A 10 -14.74 -4.97 -5.15
C GLU A 10 -14.98 -3.49 -5.47
N LEU A 11 -16.11 -3.16 -6.10
CA LEU A 11 -16.49 -1.78 -6.36
C LEU A 11 -16.73 -0.98 -5.07
N ASN A 12 -17.41 -1.58 -4.10
CA ASN A 12 -17.61 -0.96 -2.79
C ASN A 12 -16.27 -0.75 -2.05
N HIS A 13 -15.37 -1.73 -2.11
CA HIS A 13 -14.04 -1.59 -1.55
C HIS A 13 -13.25 -0.47 -2.22
N PHE A 14 -13.22 -0.43 -3.55
CA PHE A 14 -12.61 0.67 -4.31
C PHE A 14 -13.15 2.03 -3.86
N LEU A 15 -14.47 2.19 -3.79
CA LEU A 15 -15.09 3.45 -3.35
C LEU A 15 -14.66 3.80 -1.92
N LYS A 16 -14.68 2.82 -0.99
CA LYS A 16 -14.20 3.00 0.38
C LYS A 16 -12.77 3.55 0.42
N ILE A 17 -11.85 2.91 -0.29
CA ILE A 17 -10.43 3.30 -0.32
C ILE A 17 -10.24 4.72 -0.89
N ILE A 18 -10.85 5.00 -2.05
CA ILE A 18 -10.64 6.27 -2.75
C ILE A 18 -11.29 7.45 -2.04
N THR A 19 -12.47 7.24 -1.43
CA THR A 19 -13.21 8.30 -0.73
C THR A 19 -12.88 8.39 0.75
N TYR A 20 -12.05 7.49 1.29
CA TYR A 20 -11.67 7.54 2.70
C TYR A 20 -11.11 8.91 3.06
N LYS A 21 -11.62 9.47 4.12
CA LYS A 21 -11.22 10.73 4.71
C LYS A 21 -11.36 10.63 6.22
N ASP A 22 -10.45 11.22 6.96
CA ASP A 22 -10.51 11.34 8.40
C ASP A 22 -10.78 12.81 8.80
N GLU A 23 -11.29 13.03 10.00
CA GLU A 23 -11.35 14.35 10.60
C GLU A 23 -10.17 14.49 11.57
N ALA A 24 -9.27 15.41 11.28
CA ALA A 24 -8.07 15.61 12.07
C ALA A 24 -7.88 17.07 12.46
N GLU A 25 -7.41 17.31 13.67
CA GLU A 25 -7.01 18.65 14.12
C GLU A 25 -5.67 19.03 13.47
N ALA A 26 -5.55 20.30 13.06
CA ALA A 26 -4.35 20.80 12.41
C ALA A 26 -3.14 20.74 13.34
N ASP A 27 -2.02 20.23 12.83
CA ASP A 27 -0.72 20.25 13.51
C ASP A 27 0.07 21.48 13.10
N GLU A 28 0.27 22.38 14.06
CA GLU A 28 1.02 23.63 13.89
C GLU A 28 2.43 23.60 14.52
N SER A 29 2.92 22.41 14.91
CA SER A 29 4.20 22.25 15.60
C SER A 29 5.44 22.37 14.69
N LEU A 30 5.25 22.17 13.38
CA LEU A 30 6.33 22.14 12.40
C LEU A 30 6.57 23.49 11.72
N THR A 31 7.82 23.71 11.29
CA THR A 31 8.09 24.81 10.37
C THR A 31 7.35 24.62 9.04
N LYS A 32 7.12 25.71 8.31
CA LYS A 32 6.45 25.62 7.01
C LYS A 32 7.17 24.67 6.04
N LEU A 33 8.50 24.71 6.01
CA LEU A 33 9.30 23.87 5.12
C LEU A 33 9.21 22.38 5.49
N ASP A 34 9.34 22.06 6.78
CA ASP A 34 9.21 20.69 7.26
C ASP A 34 7.80 20.14 7.00
N LYS A 35 6.79 20.97 7.25
CA LYS A 35 5.38 20.63 6.99
C LYS A 35 5.12 20.32 5.51
N GLU A 36 5.61 21.15 4.59
CA GLU A 36 5.51 20.90 3.13
C GLU A 36 6.21 19.61 2.71
N LYS A 37 7.39 19.33 3.27
CA LYS A 37 8.12 18.08 3.02
C LYS A 37 7.35 16.88 3.54
N SER A 38 6.87 16.91 4.78
CA SER A 38 6.07 15.84 5.39
C SER A 38 4.77 15.59 4.63
N ILE A 39 4.07 16.63 4.18
CA ILE A 39 2.89 16.50 3.31
C ILE A 39 3.23 15.72 2.03
N SER A 40 4.35 16.03 1.40
CA SER A 40 4.77 15.35 0.17
C SER A 40 5.02 13.87 0.44
N LEU A 41 5.80 13.53 1.47
CA LEU A 41 6.16 12.16 1.81
C LEU A 41 4.93 11.35 2.25
N MET A 42 4.09 11.90 3.13
CA MET A 42 2.88 11.21 3.61
C MET A 42 1.85 10.99 2.49
N ARG A 43 1.77 11.90 1.50
CA ARG A 43 0.91 11.71 0.32
C ARG A 43 1.39 10.53 -0.53
N VAL A 44 2.68 10.40 -0.73
CA VAL A 44 3.27 9.26 -1.47
C VAL A 44 2.98 7.95 -0.74
N ASN A 45 3.18 7.92 0.59
CA ASN A 45 2.87 6.73 1.39
C ASN A 45 1.37 6.38 1.28
N ALA A 46 0.45 7.35 1.48
CA ALA A 46 -0.98 7.09 1.33
C ALA A 46 -1.35 6.53 -0.06
N SER A 47 -0.70 7.01 -1.14
CA SER A 47 -0.91 6.46 -2.49
C SER A 47 -0.31 5.08 -2.66
N GLY A 48 0.78 4.77 -1.95
CA GLY A 48 1.36 3.43 -1.84
C GLY A 48 0.36 2.46 -1.25
N GLU A 49 -0.27 2.83 -0.11
CA GLU A 49 -1.29 2.00 0.56
C GLU A 49 -2.53 1.77 -0.31
N VAL A 50 -2.97 2.80 -1.06
CA VAL A 50 -4.04 2.63 -2.05
C VAL A 50 -3.66 1.57 -3.10
N SER A 51 -2.40 1.56 -3.53
CA SER A 51 -1.88 0.61 -4.51
C SER A 51 -1.73 -0.79 -3.95
N ALA A 52 -1.25 -0.94 -2.71
CA ALA A 52 -1.13 -2.23 -2.01
C ALA A 52 -2.50 -2.87 -1.79
N GLN A 53 -3.48 -2.11 -1.29
CA GLN A 53 -4.87 -2.54 -1.15
C GLN A 53 -5.41 -3.11 -2.47
N ALA A 54 -5.23 -2.39 -3.56
CA ALA A 54 -5.71 -2.80 -4.88
C ALA A 54 -5.00 -4.06 -5.38
N LEU A 55 -3.68 -4.17 -5.17
CA LEU A 55 -2.87 -5.33 -5.54
C LEU A 55 -3.42 -6.58 -4.85
N TYR A 56 -3.53 -6.56 -3.52
CA TYR A 56 -4.02 -7.69 -2.73
C TYR A 56 -5.46 -8.07 -3.08
N ARG A 57 -6.33 -7.09 -3.31
CA ARG A 57 -7.71 -7.36 -3.74
C ARG A 57 -7.75 -8.03 -5.11
N GLY A 58 -6.97 -7.56 -6.08
CA GLY A 58 -6.85 -8.19 -7.39
C GLY A 58 -6.32 -9.63 -7.31
N GLN A 59 -5.32 -9.85 -6.49
CA GLN A 59 -4.76 -11.17 -6.23
C GLN A 59 -5.79 -12.10 -5.56
N ALA A 60 -6.44 -11.66 -4.49
CA ALA A 60 -7.46 -12.44 -3.77
C ALA A 60 -8.67 -12.79 -4.65
N PHE A 61 -9.03 -11.90 -5.60
CA PHE A 61 -10.15 -12.13 -6.51
C PHE A 61 -9.95 -13.37 -7.40
N PHE A 62 -8.71 -13.58 -7.88
CA PHE A 62 -8.34 -14.67 -8.79
C PHE A 62 -7.48 -15.78 -8.15
N SER A 63 -7.18 -15.69 -6.86
CA SER A 63 -6.43 -16.74 -6.13
C SER A 63 -7.12 -18.10 -6.26
N LYS A 64 -6.30 -19.13 -6.45
CA LYS A 64 -6.75 -20.51 -6.69
C LYS A 64 -6.92 -21.32 -5.42
N THR A 65 -6.16 -21.02 -4.37
CA THR A 65 -6.23 -21.73 -3.10
C THR A 65 -6.91 -20.88 -2.02
N PRO A 66 -7.80 -21.48 -1.21
CA PRO A 66 -8.50 -20.76 -0.14
C PRO A 66 -7.53 -20.11 0.86
N GLU A 67 -6.45 -20.80 1.21
CA GLU A 67 -5.46 -20.38 2.19
C GLU A 67 -4.74 -19.09 1.72
N VAL A 68 -4.27 -19.07 0.48
CA VAL A 68 -3.61 -17.88 -0.11
C VAL A 68 -4.61 -16.73 -0.22
N LYS A 69 -5.85 -17.04 -0.61
CA LYS A 69 -6.90 -16.03 -0.68
C LYS A 69 -7.18 -15.38 0.68
N GLU A 70 -7.29 -16.18 1.73
CA GLU A 70 -7.53 -15.69 3.10
C GLU A 70 -6.36 -14.84 3.58
N HIS A 71 -5.12 -15.29 3.34
CA HIS A 71 -3.92 -14.53 3.64
C HIS A 71 -3.92 -13.16 2.94
N LEU A 72 -4.20 -13.11 1.64
CA LEU A 72 -4.25 -11.86 0.87
C LEU A 72 -5.37 -10.90 1.32
N ILE A 73 -6.52 -11.43 1.76
CA ILE A 73 -7.60 -10.60 2.31
C ILE A 73 -7.16 -10.01 3.66
N LYS A 74 -6.58 -10.85 4.54
CA LYS A 74 -6.09 -10.41 5.84
C LYS A 74 -5.02 -9.33 5.69
N ALA A 75 -3.98 -9.56 4.87
CA ALA A 75 -2.95 -8.57 4.59
C ALA A 75 -3.56 -7.27 4.05
N GLY A 76 -4.48 -7.35 3.08
CA GLY A 76 -5.16 -6.16 2.58
C GLY A 76 -5.98 -5.39 3.64
N ASP A 77 -6.54 -6.06 4.63
CA ASP A 77 -7.24 -5.41 5.74
C ASP A 77 -6.24 -4.71 6.71
N GLU A 78 -5.03 -5.27 6.89
CA GLU A 78 -3.94 -4.68 7.65
C GLU A 78 -3.41 -3.42 6.95
N GLU A 79 -3.20 -3.46 5.62
CA GLU A 79 -2.84 -2.29 4.81
C GLU A 79 -3.87 -1.16 4.88
N PHE A 80 -5.14 -1.48 5.14
CA PHE A 80 -6.13 -0.44 5.33
C PHE A 80 -5.84 0.42 6.58
N ALA A 81 -5.30 -0.16 7.64
CA ALA A 81 -4.88 0.61 8.81
C ALA A 81 -3.71 1.57 8.48
N HIS A 82 -2.75 1.15 7.65
CA HIS A 82 -1.68 2.01 7.16
C HIS A 82 -2.23 3.19 6.36
N LEU A 83 -3.19 2.94 5.46
CA LEU A 83 -3.88 4.00 4.73
C LEU A 83 -4.59 4.99 5.66
N GLU A 84 -5.26 4.49 6.70
CA GLU A 84 -5.91 5.34 7.72
C GLU A 84 -4.89 6.24 8.42
N TRP A 85 -3.77 5.69 8.90
CA TRP A 85 -2.72 6.47 9.57
C TRP A 85 -2.11 7.52 8.65
N CYS A 86 -1.75 7.14 7.43
CA CYS A 86 -1.18 8.06 6.44
C CYS A 86 -2.17 9.17 6.05
N THR A 87 -3.45 8.83 5.84
CA THR A 87 -4.48 9.80 5.46
C THR A 87 -4.76 10.78 6.60
N LYS A 88 -4.92 10.28 7.82
CA LYS A 88 -5.12 11.11 9.01
C LYS A 88 -3.96 12.08 9.20
N ARG A 89 -2.71 11.56 9.16
CA ARG A 89 -1.53 12.40 9.30
C ARG A 89 -1.44 13.46 8.21
N LEU A 90 -1.73 13.08 6.97
CA LEU A 90 -1.76 14.01 5.86
C LEU A 90 -2.77 15.15 6.08
N GLU A 91 -3.94 14.86 6.63
CA GLU A 91 -4.97 15.86 6.95
C GLU A 91 -4.56 16.75 8.14
N GLU A 92 -3.95 16.20 9.20
CA GLU A 92 -3.35 16.99 10.30
C GLU A 92 -2.33 18.01 9.78
N LEU A 93 -1.56 17.63 8.78
CA LEU A 93 -0.59 18.51 8.11
C LEU A 93 -1.24 19.51 7.14
N GLY A 94 -2.56 19.45 6.92
CA GLY A 94 -3.27 20.28 5.93
C GLY A 94 -3.04 19.85 4.48
N GLY A 95 -2.54 18.64 4.26
CA GLY A 95 -2.35 18.03 2.95
C GLY A 95 -3.65 17.43 2.39
N LYS A 96 -3.55 16.86 1.19
CA LYS A 96 -4.66 16.15 0.51
C LYS A 96 -4.11 14.92 -0.18
N LYS A 97 -4.93 13.87 -0.30
CA LYS A 97 -4.66 12.67 -1.09
C LYS A 97 -4.38 13.01 -2.55
N SER A 98 -3.73 12.09 -3.24
CA SER A 98 -3.43 12.23 -4.65
C SER A 98 -4.70 12.11 -5.50
N LEU A 99 -4.83 12.96 -6.52
CA LEU A 99 -5.89 12.82 -7.52
C LEU A 99 -5.65 11.63 -8.47
N LEU A 100 -4.45 11.03 -8.42
CA LEU A 100 -4.08 9.85 -9.21
C LEU A 100 -4.41 8.53 -8.51
N ASP A 101 -4.82 8.55 -7.23
CA ASP A 101 -5.15 7.35 -6.47
C ASP A 101 -6.13 6.40 -7.19
N PRO A 102 -7.19 6.87 -7.89
CA PRO A 102 -8.06 5.98 -8.66
C PRO A 102 -7.33 5.26 -9.80
N LEU A 103 -6.36 5.90 -10.43
CA LEU A 103 -5.54 5.32 -11.49
C LEU A 103 -4.55 4.29 -10.92
N TYR A 104 -3.90 4.62 -9.81
CA TYR A 104 -3.02 3.69 -9.09
C TYR A 104 -3.79 2.45 -8.64
N TYR A 105 -4.98 2.63 -8.06
CA TYR A 105 -5.84 1.52 -7.68
C TYR A 105 -6.15 0.60 -8.87
N ALA A 106 -6.65 1.15 -9.98
CA ALA A 106 -7.02 0.36 -11.16
C ALA A 106 -5.81 -0.38 -11.76
N GLY A 107 -4.65 0.26 -11.84
CA GLY A 107 -3.41 -0.34 -12.32
C GLY A 107 -2.95 -1.49 -11.42
N SER A 108 -2.87 -1.28 -10.10
CA SER A 108 -2.43 -2.27 -9.12
C SER A 108 -3.40 -3.46 -9.02
N PHE A 109 -4.72 -3.21 -9.05
CA PHE A 109 -5.71 -4.28 -9.09
C PHE A 109 -5.54 -5.17 -10.33
N THR A 110 -5.28 -4.56 -11.48
CA THR A 110 -5.02 -5.31 -12.73
C THR A 110 -3.75 -6.14 -12.62
N LEU A 111 -2.67 -5.58 -12.10
CA LEU A 111 -1.40 -6.30 -11.89
C LEU A 111 -1.58 -7.48 -10.93
N GLY A 112 -2.23 -7.27 -9.80
CA GLY A 112 -2.55 -8.33 -8.84
C GLY A 112 -3.39 -9.44 -9.45
N SER A 113 -4.42 -9.08 -10.23
CA SER A 113 -5.25 -10.04 -10.95
C SER A 113 -4.45 -10.89 -11.93
N VAL A 114 -3.56 -10.28 -12.71
CA VAL A 114 -2.68 -10.99 -13.66
C VAL A 114 -1.72 -11.93 -12.91
N ALA A 115 -1.11 -11.47 -11.83
CA ALA A 115 -0.20 -12.28 -11.02
C ALA A 115 -0.90 -13.54 -10.47
N ALA A 116 -2.12 -13.40 -9.94
CA ALA A 116 -2.91 -14.52 -9.42
C ALA A 116 -3.36 -15.50 -10.52
N LEU A 117 -3.71 -15.01 -11.71
CA LEU A 117 -4.03 -15.87 -12.86
C LEU A 117 -2.85 -16.74 -13.29
N ILE A 118 -1.61 -16.25 -13.18
CA ILE A 118 -0.40 -17.04 -13.44
C ILE A 118 -0.28 -18.15 -12.39
N GLY A 119 -0.46 -17.82 -11.11
CA GLY A 119 -0.48 -18.80 -10.01
C GLY A 119 -0.14 -18.19 -8.65
N ASP A 120 -0.62 -18.84 -7.59
CA ASP A 120 -0.52 -18.32 -6.23
C ASP A 120 0.93 -18.06 -5.78
N GLY A 121 1.89 -18.92 -6.15
CA GLY A 121 3.29 -18.67 -5.83
C GLY A 121 3.87 -17.42 -6.52
N THR A 122 3.44 -17.12 -7.76
CA THR A 122 3.81 -15.88 -8.45
C THR A 122 3.11 -14.67 -7.81
N SER A 123 1.85 -14.82 -7.44
CA SER A 123 1.08 -13.83 -6.71
C SER A 123 1.76 -13.43 -5.40
N LEU A 124 2.14 -14.40 -4.58
CA LEU A 124 2.89 -14.17 -3.34
C LEU A 124 4.29 -13.59 -3.59
N GLY A 125 4.93 -13.94 -4.71
CA GLY A 125 6.20 -13.32 -5.12
C GLY A 125 6.05 -11.82 -5.43
N PHE A 126 4.91 -11.40 -5.97
CA PHE A 126 4.59 -9.97 -6.11
C PHE A 126 4.42 -9.29 -4.76
N VAL A 127 3.75 -9.93 -3.79
CA VAL A 127 3.64 -9.41 -2.42
C VAL A 127 5.03 -9.23 -1.83
N GLU A 128 5.85 -10.29 -1.75
CA GLU A 128 7.20 -10.23 -1.17
C GLU A 128 8.05 -9.12 -1.79
N GLU A 129 8.03 -8.97 -3.11
CA GLU A 129 8.80 -7.92 -3.79
C GLU A 129 8.22 -6.52 -3.53
N THR A 130 6.88 -6.38 -3.44
CA THR A 130 6.23 -5.12 -3.12
C THR A 130 6.63 -4.66 -1.72
N GLU A 131 6.49 -5.51 -0.69
CA GLU A 131 6.83 -5.17 0.68
C GLU A 131 8.31 -4.82 0.84
N LYS A 132 9.18 -5.57 0.18
CA LYS A 132 10.59 -5.21 0.14
C LYS A 132 10.84 -3.79 -0.40
N GLN A 133 10.15 -3.41 -1.47
CA GLN A 133 10.28 -2.06 -2.04
C GLN A 133 9.63 -0.99 -1.16
N VAL A 134 8.52 -1.31 -0.48
CA VAL A 134 7.89 -0.43 0.52
C VAL A 134 8.85 -0.19 1.69
N VAL A 135 9.46 -1.24 2.24
CA VAL A 135 10.48 -1.13 3.31
C VAL A 135 11.64 -0.22 2.89
N GLU A 136 12.20 -0.39 1.69
CA GLU A 136 13.27 0.48 1.18
C GLU A 136 12.79 1.94 1.04
N HIS A 137 11.55 2.14 0.63
CA HIS A 137 10.94 3.45 0.45
C HIS A 137 10.70 4.15 1.80
N LEU A 138 10.15 3.44 2.78
CA LEU A 138 9.92 3.96 4.13
C LEU A 138 11.23 4.36 4.82
N LYS A 139 12.29 3.54 4.70
CA LYS A 139 13.63 3.87 5.20
C LYS A 139 14.14 5.18 4.60
N LYS A 140 14.01 5.36 3.30
CA LYS A 140 14.38 6.60 2.62
C LYS A 140 13.54 7.79 3.07
N HIS A 141 12.23 7.62 3.23
CA HIS A 141 11.37 8.68 3.72
C HIS A 141 11.73 9.11 5.16
N LEU A 142 12.09 8.15 6.03
CA LEU A 142 12.59 8.44 7.37
C LEU A 142 13.91 9.24 7.37
N GLU A 143 14.79 9.00 6.39
CA GLU A 143 16.01 9.79 6.22
C GLU A 143 15.72 11.22 5.73
N GLU A 144 14.72 11.38 4.86
CA GLU A 144 14.35 12.66 4.28
C GLU A 144 13.45 13.54 5.15
N MET A 145 12.73 12.92 6.11
CA MET A 145 11.77 13.59 6.98
C MET A 145 12.49 14.33 8.11
N SER A 146 11.99 15.53 8.44
CA SER A 146 12.52 16.29 9.57
C SER A 146 12.50 15.46 10.88
N PRO A 147 13.56 15.47 11.69
CA PRO A 147 13.56 14.85 13.01
C PRO A 147 12.55 15.48 13.98
N ASP A 148 12.06 16.68 13.69
CA ASP A 148 11.06 17.38 14.50
C ASP A 148 9.64 16.86 14.21
N ASP A 149 9.41 16.21 13.05
CA ASP A 149 8.12 15.56 12.74
C ASP A 149 8.03 14.16 13.37
N LYS A 150 7.95 14.13 14.69
CA LYS A 150 7.91 12.89 15.46
C LYS A 150 6.70 12.03 15.11
N LYS A 151 5.52 12.64 14.91
CA LYS A 151 4.29 11.90 14.61
C LYS A 151 4.37 11.15 13.28
N SER A 152 4.83 11.83 12.21
CA SER A 152 4.98 11.16 10.91
C SER A 152 6.04 10.07 10.98
N ARG A 153 7.14 10.32 11.70
CA ARG A 153 8.22 9.33 11.89
C ARG A 153 7.71 8.08 12.61
N GLU A 154 6.98 8.23 13.71
CA GLU A 154 6.38 7.11 14.47
C GLU A 154 5.45 6.25 13.59
N ILE A 155 4.66 6.89 12.72
CA ILE A 155 3.81 6.16 11.75
C ILE A 155 4.69 5.35 10.79
N LEU A 156 5.70 5.97 10.18
CA LEU A 156 6.55 5.28 9.19
C LEU A 156 7.41 4.18 9.84
N GLU A 157 7.89 4.37 11.06
CA GLU A 157 8.65 3.37 11.80
C GLU A 157 7.77 2.14 12.11
N LYS A 158 6.52 2.38 12.51
CA LYS A 158 5.57 1.29 12.75
C LYS A 158 5.20 0.54 11.47
N MET A 159 4.91 1.25 10.39
CA MET A 159 4.66 0.65 9.08
C MET A 159 5.86 -0.20 8.64
N LEU A 160 7.08 0.32 8.78
CA LEU A 160 8.30 -0.39 8.42
C LEU A 160 8.41 -1.76 9.10
N GLU A 161 8.12 -1.84 10.41
CA GLU A 161 8.14 -3.10 11.17
C GLU A 161 7.08 -4.09 10.66
N GLU A 162 5.87 -3.59 10.35
CA GLU A 162 4.76 -4.42 9.88
C GLU A 162 5.00 -4.90 8.44
N GLU A 163 5.57 -4.08 7.55
CA GLU A 163 5.90 -4.47 6.17
C GLU A 163 7.03 -5.52 6.09
N GLU A 164 8.01 -5.45 6.99
CA GLU A 164 9.03 -6.50 7.10
C GLU A 164 8.39 -7.86 7.47
N ILE A 165 7.34 -7.86 8.28
CA ILE A 165 6.58 -9.06 8.66
C ILE A 165 5.75 -9.56 7.46
N HIS A 166 5.02 -8.69 6.75
CA HIS A 166 4.21 -9.06 5.59
C HIS A 166 5.06 -9.71 4.49
N GLY A 167 6.23 -9.14 4.19
CA GLY A 167 7.16 -9.72 3.24
C GLY A 167 7.65 -11.12 3.66
N GLN A 168 7.91 -11.35 4.94
CA GLN A 168 8.29 -12.66 5.47
C GLN A 168 7.10 -13.64 5.43
N GLU A 169 5.90 -13.23 5.81
CA GLU A 169 4.69 -14.07 5.73
C GLU A 169 4.41 -14.52 4.31
N ALA A 170 4.52 -13.63 3.30
CA ALA A 170 4.37 -14.00 1.89
C ALA A 170 5.37 -15.09 1.48
N LYS A 171 6.61 -15.01 1.97
CA LYS A 171 7.65 -16.01 1.73
C LYS A 171 7.31 -17.34 2.38
N ASP A 172 6.84 -17.34 3.60
CA ASP A 172 6.48 -18.54 4.36
C ASP A 172 5.26 -19.25 3.75
N HIS A 173 4.36 -18.49 3.08
CA HIS A 173 3.23 -19.03 2.32
C HIS A 173 3.59 -19.52 0.90
N GLY A 174 4.87 -19.54 0.54
CA GLY A 174 5.37 -20.16 -0.68
C GLY A 174 5.50 -19.21 -1.87
N SER A 175 5.92 -17.97 -1.61
CA SER A 175 6.28 -17.02 -2.68
C SER A 175 7.33 -17.63 -3.62
N LYS A 176 7.23 -17.29 -4.90
CA LYS A 176 8.23 -17.63 -5.91
C LYS A 176 9.00 -16.39 -6.30
N ASP A 177 10.31 -16.54 -6.36
CA ASP A 177 11.17 -15.44 -6.80
C ASP A 177 10.77 -14.97 -8.22
N LEU A 178 10.58 -13.66 -8.35
CA LEU A 178 10.17 -13.05 -9.61
C LEU A 178 11.38 -12.88 -10.55
N PRO A 179 11.17 -13.03 -11.86
CA PRO A 179 12.23 -12.73 -12.83
C PRO A 179 12.75 -11.29 -12.70
N ALA A 180 14.06 -11.10 -12.83
CA ALA A 180 14.70 -9.80 -12.70
C ALA A 180 14.06 -8.67 -13.55
N PRO A 181 13.59 -8.89 -14.80
CA PRO A 181 12.89 -7.86 -15.54
C PRO A 181 11.57 -7.40 -14.89
N VAL A 182 10.85 -8.32 -14.22
CA VAL A 182 9.60 -7.99 -13.51
C VAL A 182 9.90 -7.13 -12.30
N LYS A 183 10.89 -7.53 -11.47
CA LYS A 183 11.35 -6.73 -10.33
C LYS A 183 11.83 -5.34 -10.77
N GLY A 184 12.59 -5.25 -11.86
CA GLY A 184 13.03 -3.97 -12.42
C GLY A 184 11.87 -3.07 -12.85
N MET A 185 10.82 -3.64 -13.45
CA MET A 185 9.63 -2.89 -13.82
C MET A 185 8.87 -2.39 -12.58
N MET A 186 8.71 -3.22 -11.54
CA MET A 186 8.11 -2.81 -10.26
C MET A 186 8.88 -1.64 -9.64
N THR A 187 10.23 -1.73 -9.59
CA THR A 187 11.09 -0.65 -9.08
C THR A 187 10.95 0.64 -9.88
N VAL A 188 10.77 0.59 -11.20
CA VAL A 188 10.53 1.80 -12.01
C VAL A 188 9.16 2.39 -11.68
N THR A 189 8.13 1.55 -11.56
CA THR A 189 6.76 1.99 -11.25
C THR A 189 6.68 2.63 -9.87
N SER A 190 7.33 2.05 -8.85
CA SER A 190 7.36 2.60 -7.49
C SER A 190 8.05 3.97 -7.39
N LYS A 191 8.98 4.28 -8.30
CA LYS A 191 9.65 5.60 -8.35
C LYS A 191 8.83 6.69 -9.04
N ILE A 192 7.76 6.33 -9.73
CA ILE A 192 6.88 7.28 -10.44
C ILE A 192 5.77 7.82 -9.50
N MET A 193 5.45 7.09 -8.45
CA MET A 193 4.55 7.55 -7.38
C MET A 193 5.23 8.56 -6.48
#